data_2fb3fd5e635f53ecf9634e70a59b0cd7
#
_entry.id   2fb3fd5e635f53ecf9634e70a59b0cd7
#
_cell.length_a   1.000
_cell.length_b   1.000
_cell.length_c   1.000
_cell.angle_alpha   90.00
_cell.angle_beta   90.00
_cell.angle_gamma   90.00
#
_symmetry.space_group_name_H-M   'P 1'
#
loop_
_entity.id
_entity.type
_entity.pdbx_description
1 polymer ?
#
loop_
_entity_poly.entity_id
_entity_poly.type
_entity_poly.pdbx_seq_one_letter_code
_entity_poly.pdbx_strand_id
1 'polypeptide(L)'
;MTKFNINEIRDFIAKQSPETKIYIGCDSERVRVNGVWHAVYTAAIVVHIDGKHGCKLFGEVTRERDWDQKANRPSTRLMTEVYKVSALYLKLADVLEGRDVEVHLDVNPNDEHGSSVVLSQAIGYIRGVCNVEPMVKPRAFAASYAADRFRSLGTAREHAQVV
;
A
#
# COMPACT_ATOMS: atom_id res chain seq x y z
N MET A 1 0.63 8.05 15.16
CA MET A 1 0.58 7.21 13.94
C MET A 1 1.99 6.87 13.48
N THR A 2 2.15 5.67 12.95
CA THR A 2 3.44 5.21 12.43
C THR A 2 3.73 5.88 11.09
N LYS A 3 4.94 6.37 10.91
CA LYS A 3 5.41 6.98 9.65
C LYS A 3 6.61 6.23 9.11
N PHE A 4 6.81 6.29 7.79
CA PHE A 4 8.02 5.77 7.16
C PHE A 4 9.24 6.62 7.53
N ASN A 5 10.33 5.94 7.87
CA ASN A 5 11.65 6.50 7.76
C ASN A 5 12.22 6.11 6.38
N ILE A 6 12.06 7.00 5.42
CA ILE A 6 12.44 6.73 4.02
C ILE A 6 13.94 6.41 3.90
N ASN A 7 14.79 7.08 4.64
CA ASN A 7 16.24 6.83 4.58
C ASN A 7 16.60 5.43 5.09
N GLU A 8 15.96 4.99 6.17
CA GLU A 8 16.14 3.63 6.69
C GLU A 8 15.69 2.57 5.68
N ILE A 9 14.55 2.78 5.04
CA ILE A 9 14.01 1.86 4.02
C ILE A 9 14.94 1.82 2.81
N ARG A 10 15.39 2.97 2.34
CA ARG A 10 16.35 3.07 1.22
C ARG A 10 17.65 2.34 1.52
N ASP A 11 18.22 2.56 2.71
CA ASP A 11 19.45 1.91 3.12
C ASP A 11 19.27 0.40 3.23
N PHE A 12 18.15 -0.04 3.76
CA PHE A 12 17.83 -1.47 3.85
C PHE A 12 17.73 -2.12 2.47
N ILE A 13 16.97 -1.53 1.55
CA ILE A 13 16.80 -2.06 0.19
C ILE A 13 18.12 -2.06 -0.57
N ALA A 14 18.90 -0.99 -0.47
CA ALA A 14 20.17 -0.87 -1.17
C ALA A 14 21.19 -1.98 -0.83
N LYS A 15 21.11 -2.52 0.40
CA LYS A 15 21.97 -3.60 0.88
C LYS A 15 21.50 -5.00 0.49
N GLN A 16 20.30 -5.13 -0.08
CA GLN A 16 19.74 -6.42 -0.43
C GLN A 16 20.33 -6.97 -1.73
N SER A 17 20.29 -8.30 -1.87
CA SER A 17 20.72 -8.98 -3.09
C SER A 17 19.86 -8.64 -4.30
N PRO A 18 20.35 -8.82 -5.54
CA PRO A 18 19.55 -8.61 -6.75
C PRO A 18 18.33 -9.54 -6.86
N GLU A 19 18.33 -10.69 -6.18
CA GLU A 19 17.21 -11.65 -6.16
C GLU A 19 16.08 -11.25 -5.22
N THR A 20 16.26 -10.21 -4.43
CA THR A 20 15.24 -9.70 -3.51
C THR A 20 14.07 -9.11 -4.27
N LYS A 21 12.86 -9.58 -3.93
CA LYS A 21 11.60 -9.05 -4.45
C LYS A 21 11.03 -7.99 -3.53
N ILE A 22 10.44 -6.97 -4.12
CA ILE A 22 9.82 -5.88 -3.36
C ILE A 22 8.37 -5.73 -3.81
N TYR A 23 7.47 -5.66 -2.84
CA TYR A 23 6.05 -5.43 -3.06
C TYR A 23 5.64 -4.14 -2.37
N ILE A 24 4.94 -3.27 -3.08
CA ILE A 24 4.44 -2.00 -2.55
C ILE A 24 2.93 -1.98 -2.72
N GLY A 25 2.22 -1.69 -1.66
CA GLY A 25 0.78 -1.60 -1.68
C GLY A 25 0.23 -0.63 -0.64
N CYS A 26 -1.02 -0.27 -0.81
CA CYS A 26 -1.77 0.52 0.17
C CYS A 26 -3.20 -0.02 0.21
N ASP A 27 -3.73 -0.10 1.40
CA ASP A 27 -5.11 -0.47 1.65
C ASP A 27 -5.76 0.57 2.55
N SER A 28 -7.07 0.73 2.45
CA SER A 28 -7.80 1.68 3.28
C SER A 28 -9.02 1.05 3.95
N GLU A 29 -9.26 1.51 5.14
CA GLU A 29 -10.41 1.13 5.94
C GLU A 29 -11.21 2.38 6.30
N ARG A 30 -12.54 2.30 6.16
CA ARG A 30 -13.44 3.38 6.52
C ARG A 30 -13.78 3.31 8.00
N VAL A 31 -13.58 4.40 8.71
CA VAL A 31 -13.87 4.49 10.15
C VAL A 31 -14.69 5.74 10.45
N ARG A 32 -15.48 5.69 11.52
CA ARG A 32 -16.27 6.82 11.96
C ARG A 32 -15.70 7.39 13.25
N VAL A 33 -15.35 8.68 13.23
CA VAL A 33 -14.77 9.39 14.37
C VAL A 33 -15.62 10.62 14.65
N ASN A 34 -16.23 10.69 15.85
CA ASN A 34 -17.12 11.78 16.26
C ASN A 34 -18.21 12.08 15.21
N GLY A 35 -18.82 11.05 14.65
CA GLY A 35 -19.87 11.18 13.65
C GLY A 35 -19.41 11.50 12.23
N VAL A 36 -18.12 11.69 11.99
CA VAL A 36 -17.54 12.02 10.69
C VAL A 36 -16.78 10.81 10.12
N TRP A 37 -17.02 10.52 8.86
CA TRP A 37 -16.30 9.44 8.17
C TRP A 37 -14.86 9.83 7.85
N HIS A 38 -13.97 8.93 8.20
CA HIS A 38 -12.54 8.99 7.88
C HIS A 38 -12.11 7.73 7.16
N ALA A 39 -11.01 7.83 6.45
CA ALA A 39 -10.29 6.68 5.90
C ALA A 39 -8.95 6.53 6.61
N VAL A 40 -8.66 5.33 7.05
CA VAL A 40 -7.35 4.95 7.58
C VAL A 40 -6.60 4.23 6.48
N TYR A 41 -5.52 4.82 6.01
CA TYR A 41 -4.67 4.28 4.97
C TYR A 41 -3.46 3.59 5.59
N THR A 42 -3.21 2.36 5.18
CA THR A 42 -2.01 1.62 5.54
C THR A 42 -1.20 1.35 4.28
N ALA A 43 -0.11 2.06 4.11
CA ALA A 43 0.86 1.80 3.06
C ALA A 43 1.89 0.79 3.57
N ALA A 44 2.26 -0.17 2.76
CA ALA A 44 3.16 -1.25 3.13
C ALA A 44 4.21 -1.50 2.05
N ILE A 45 5.43 -1.78 2.50
CA ILE A 45 6.52 -2.27 1.66
C ILE A 45 6.94 -3.62 2.22
N VAL A 46 6.89 -4.64 1.39
CA VAL A 46 7.37 -5.98 1.73
C VAL A 46 8.66 -6.23 0.97
N VAL A 47 9.74 -6.45 1.69
CA VAL A 47 11.04 -6.82 1.12
C VAL A 47 11.25 -8.31 1.35
N HIS A 48 11.08 -9.10 0.29
CA HIS A 48 11.24 -10.55 0.31
C HIS A 48 12.71 -10.89 0.04
N ILE A 49 13.46 -11.14 1.12
CA ILE A 49 14.91 -11.28 1.12
C ILE A 49 15.33 -12.46 0.25
N ASP A 50 16.16 -12.19 -0.76
CA ASP A 50 16.65 -13.17 -1.75
C ASP A 50 15.51 -13.90 -2.50
N GLY A 51 14.28 -13.39 -2.44
CA GLY A 51 13.10 -14.05 -3.00
C GLY A 51 12.64 -15.33 -2.27
N LYS A 52 13.27 -15.68 -1.14
CA LYS A 52 13.01 -16.95 -0.43
C LYS A 52 13.37 -16.97 1.06
N HIS A 53 14.06 -15.98 1.60
CA HIS A 53 14.60 -16.01 2.97
C HIS A 53 13.82 -15.16 3.98
N GLY A 54 12.49 -15.13 3.86
CA GLY A 54 11.64 -14.34 4.73
C GLY A 54 11.45 -12.91 4.25
N CYS A 55 10.68 -12.14 5.01
CA CYS A 55 10.29 -10.79 4.63
C CYS A 55 10.60 -9.78 5.72
N LYS A 56 11.06 -8.60 5.31
CA LYS A 56 11.05 -7.39 6.12
C LYS A 56 9.85 -6.54 5.72
N LEU A 57 9.04 -6.14 6.69
CA LEU A 57 7.85 -5.33 6.49
C LEU A 57 8.06 -3.92 7.03
N PHE A 58 7.82 -2.93 6.18
CA PHE A 58 7.72 -1.53 6.56
C PHE A 58 6.29 -1.05 6.33
N GLY A 59 5.78 -0.19 7.19
CA GLY A 59 4.44 0.32 7.06
C GLY A 59 4.25 1.73 7.60
N GLU A 60 3.29 2.44 7.04
CA GLU A 60 2.85 3.75 7.47
C GLU A 60 1.33 3.78 7.54
N VAL A 61 0.81 4.30 8.65
CA VAL A 61 -0.62 4.46 8.85
C VAL A 61 -0.96 5.94 8.92
N THR A 62 -1.87 6.38 8.07
CA THR A 62 -2.38 7.74 8.04
C THR A 62 -3.90 7.75 8.10
N ARG A 63 -4.50 8.78 8.68
CA ARG A 63 -5.94 8.96 8.73
C ARG A 63 -6.32 10.29 8.12
N GLU A 64 -7.26 10.26 7.19
CA GLU A 64 -7.78 11.43 6.47
C GLU A 64 -9.30 11.40 6.46
N ARG A 65 -9.93 12.56 6.25
CA ARG A 65 -11.37 12.61 6.09
C ARG A 65 -11.78 11.83 4.84
N ASP A 66 -12.84 11.02 4.97
CA ASP A 66 -13.42 10.30 3.83
C ASP A 66 -14.50 11.16 3.18
N TRP A 67 -14.29 11.51 1.91
CA TRP A 67 -15.22 12.30 1.11
C TRP A 67 -16.12 11.45 0.22
N ASP A 68 -15.94 10.13 0.23
CA ASP A 68 -16.81 9.22 -0.51
C ASP A 68 -18.21 9.18 0.13
N GLN A 69 -19.23 9.49 -0.64
CA GLN A 69 -20.61 9.51 -0.16
C GLN A 69 -21.18 8.11 0.07
N LYS A 70 -20.67 7.12 -0.68
CA LYS A 70 -21.13 5.73 -0.62
C LYS A 70 -19.95 4.80 -0.33
N ALA A 71 -20.09 4.00 0.73
CA ALA A 71 -19.07 3.04 1.14
C ALA A 71 -18.74 1.98 0.07
N ASN A 72 -19.73 1.62 -0.75
CA ASN A 72 -19.58 0.63 -1.83
C ASN A 72 -19.03 1.22 -3.14
N ARG A 73 -18.76 2.51 -3.20
CA ARG A 73 -18.15 3.20 -4.35
C ARG A 73 -16.94 4.02 -3.90
N PRO A 74 -15.87 3.38 -3.46
CA PRO A 74 -14.72 4.05 -2.83
C PRO A 74 -13.77 4.68 -3.85
N SER A 75 -14.27 5.58 -4.72
CA SER A 75 -13.46 6.18 -5.78
C SER A 75 -12.34 7.07 -5.24
N THR A 76 -12.66 7.94 -4.28
CA THR A 76 -11.68 8.85 -3.67
C THR A 76 -10.66 8.08 -2.85
N ARG A 77 -11.09 7.09 -2.07
CA ARG A 77 -10.18 6.23 -1.30
C ARG A 77 -9.24 5.44 -2.20
N LEU A 78 -9.75 4.82 -3.25
CA LEU A 78 -8.93 4.07 -4.20
C LEU A 78 -7.87 4.96 -4.86
N MET A 79 -8.24 6.14 -5.34
CA MET A 79 -7.28 7.06 -5.96
C MET A 79 -6.28 7.59 -4.94
N THR A 80 -6.67 7.79 -3.70
CA THR A 80 -5.74 8.18 -2.63
C THR A 80 -4.75 7.07 -2.32
N GLU A 81 -5.18 5.82 -2.28
CA GLU A 81 -4.27 4.66 -2.18
C GLU A 81 -3.24 4.66 -3.32
N VAL A 82 -3.70 4.87 -4.54
CA VAL A 82 -2.86 4.93 -5.74
C VAL A 82 -1.83 6.06 -5.64
N TYR A 83 -2.24 7.25 -5.20
CA TYR A 83 -1.33 8.39 -5.02
C TYR A 83 -0.28 8.11 -3.95
N LYS A 84 -0.66 7.48 -2.83
CA LYS A 84 0.27 7.13 -1.76
C LYS A 84 1.30 6.10 -2.23
N VAL A 85 0.87 5.07 -2.93
CA VAL A 85 1.76 4.05 -3.51
C VAL A 85 2.72 4.67 -4.53
N SER A 86 2.20 5.51 -5.41
CA SER A 86 3.01 6.17 -6.45
C SER A 86 4.05 7.12 -5.86
N ALA A 87 3.66 7.92 -4.85
CA ALA A 87 4.58 8.80 -4.15
C ALA A 87 5.68 8.02 -3.44
N LEU A 88 5.33 6.91 -2.82
CA LEU A 88 6.28 6.03 -2.16
C LEU A 88 7.26 5.38 -3.15
N TYR A 89 6.75 4.88 -4.26
CA TYR A 89 7.57 4.33 -5.35
C TYR A 89 8.60 5.35 -5.84
N LEU A 90 8.17 6.59 -6.09
CA LEU A 90 9.06 7.64 -6.56
C LEU A 90 10.16 8.00 -5.55
N LYS A 91 9.85 8.00 -4.27
CA LYS A 91 10.86 8.24 -3.22
C LYS A 91 11.91 7.13 -3.12
N LEU A 92 11.59 5.95 -3.60
CA LEU A 92 12.46 4.77 -3.57
C LEU A 92 13.03 4.41 -4.95
N ALA A 93 12.68 5.15 -6.00
CA ALA A 93 12.94 4.76 -7.39
C ALA A 93 14.40 4.42 -7.66
N ASP A 94 15.34 5.16 -7.12
CA ASP A 94 16.79 4.93 -7.31
C ASP A 94 17.27 3.59 -6.71
N VAL A 95 16.75 3.18 -5.55
CA VAL A 95 17.09 1.90 -4.92
C VAL A 95 16.27 0.73 -5.46
N LEU A 96 15.16 1.01 -6.14
CA LEU A 96 14.31 0.01 -6.80
C LEU A 96 14.79 -0.34 -8.21
N GLU A 97 15.60 0.50 -8.82
CA GLU A 97 16.09 0.30 -10.19
C GLU A 97 16.83 -1.03 -10.33
N GLY A 98 16.48 -1.79 -11.39
CA GLY A 98 17.07 -3.10 -11.67
C GLY A 98 16.57 -4.23 -10.76
N ARG A 99 15.63 -3.97 -9.88
CA ARG A 99 15.03 -4.97 -8.98
C ARG A 99 13.66 -5.41 -9.44
N ASP A 100 13.25 -6.60 -9.01
CA ASP A 100 11.90 -7.11 -9.22
C ASP A 100 10.94 -6.43 -8.22
N VAL A 101 10.13 -5.50 -8.72
CA VAL A 101 9.20 -4.70 -7.92
C VAL A 101 7.79 -4.90 -8.45
N GLU A 102 6.87 -5.23 -7.56
CA GLU A 102 5.45 -5.30 -7.86
C GLU A 102 4.68 -4.24 -7.07
N VAL A 103 3.80 -3.51 -7.75
CA VAL A 103 2.83 -2.62 -7.13
C VAL A 103 1.50 -3.34 -7.08
N HIS A 104 0.93 -3.47 -5.89
CA HIS A 104 -0.31 -4.19 -5.63
C HIS A 104 -1.45 -3.22 -5.33
N LEU A 105 -2.55 -3.35 -6.07
CA LEU A 105 -3.80 -2.64 -5.83
C LEU A 105 -4.85 -3.63 -5.33
N ASP A 106 -5.44 -3.36 -4.18
CA ASP A 106 -6.48 -4.22 -3.59
C ASP A 106 -7.85 -3.96 -4.24
N VAL A 107 -7.93 -4.22 -5.54
CA VAL A 107 -9.13 -4.00 -6.35
C VAL A 107 -9.49 -5.27 -7.10
N ASN A 108 -10.78 -5.61 -7.07
CA ASN A 108 -11.31 -6.70 -7.89
C ASN A 108 -11.75 -6.16 -9.25
N PRO A 109 -11.12 -6.58 -10.37
CA PRO A 109 -11.49 -6.10 -11.70
C PRO A 109 -12.88 -6.58 -12.16
N ASN A 110 -13.43 -7.61 -11.52
CA ASN A 110 -14.76 -8.17 -11.81
C ASN A 110 -15.87 -7.56 -10.95
N ASP A 111 -15.58 -6.54 -10.16
CA ASP A 111 -16.58 -5.88 -9.33
C ASP A 111 -17.49 -5.01 -10.19
N GLU A 112 -18.78 -5.42 -10.29
CA GLU A 112 -19.80 -4.78 -11.13
C GLU A 112 -20.28 -3.42 -10.60
N HIS A 113 -19.79 -2.96 -9.43
CA HIS A 113 -20.29 -1.79 -8.73
C HIS A 113 -19.64 -0.46 -9.14
N GLY A 114 -19.43 -0.24 -10.44
CA GLY A 114 -19.05 1.07 -10.98
C GLY A 114 -17.60 1.48 -10.78
N SER A 115 -16.73 0.54 -10.38
CA SER A 115 -15.30 0.77 -10.20
C SER A 115 -14.46 0.64 -11.47
N SER A 116 -15.05 0.25 -12.60
CA SER A 116 -14.30 0.00 -13.85
C SER A 116 -13.58 1.25 -14.38
N VAL A 117 -14.23 2.42 -14.32
CA VAL A 117 -13.62 3.70 -14.73
C VAL A 117 -12.50 4.08 -13.77
N VAL A 118 -12.75 3.99 -12.47
CA VAL A 118 -11.74 4.30 -11.43
C VAL A 118 -10.58 3.32 -11.50
N LEU A 119 -10.85 2.04 -11.73
CA LEU A 119 -9.81 1.02 -11.91
C LEU A 119 -8.92 1.34 -13.10
N SER A 120 -9.51 1.72 -14.24
CA SER A 120 -8.75 2.12 -15.43
C SER A 120 -7.88 3.35 -15.17
N GLN A 121 -8.40 4.33 -14.45
CA GLN A 121 -7.66 5.52 -14.03
C GLN A 121 -6.51 5.15 -13.09
N ALA A 122 -6.73 4.27 -12.12
CA ALA A 122 -5.73 3.80 -11.17
C ALA A 122 -4.58 3.08 -11.88
N ILE A 123 -4.90 2.14 -12.75
CA ILE A 123 -3.92 1.40 -13.54
C ILE A 123 -3.13 2.34 -14.45
N GLY A 124 -3.81 3.24 -15.15
CA GLY A 124 -3.17 4.22 -16.04
C GLY A 124 -2.24 5.16 -15.28
N TYR A 125 -2.62 5.57 -14.09
CA TYR A 125 -1.77 6.43 -13.25
C TYR A 125 -0.49 5.72 -12.81
N ILE A 126 -0.58 4.48 -12.32
CA ILE A 126 0.59 3.67 -11.92
C ILE A 126 1.52 3.42 -13.12
N ARG A 127 0.95 3.06 -14.27
CA ARG A 127 1.75 2.87 -15.51
C ARG A 127 2.50 4.14 -15.88
N GLY A 128 1.82 5.28 -15.84
CA GLY A 128 2.40 6.55 -16.26
C GLY A 128 3.44 7.10 -15.30
N VAL A 129 3.22 6.99 -14.00
CA VAL A 129 4.09 7.55 -12.96
C VAL A 129 5.23 6.60 -12.58
N CYS A 130 4.92 5.32 -12.40
CA CYS A 130 5.89 4.33 -11.91
C CYS A 130 6.53 3.49 -13.02
N ASN A 131 5.96 3.52 -14.22
CA ASN A 131 6.39 2.69 -15.36
C ASN A 131 6.39 1.19 -15.01
N VAL A 132 5.42 0.76 -14.23
CA VAL A 132 5.18 -0.65 -13.88
C VAL A 132 3.72 -1.01 -14.12
N GLU A 133 3.46 -2.27 -14.41
CA GLU A 133 2.10 -2.79 -14.50
C GLU A 133 1.62 -3.17 -13.09
N PRO A 134 0.56 -2.53 -12.55
CA PRO A 134 0.07 -2.89 -11.23
C PRO A 134 -0.60 -4.27 -11.26
N MET A 135 -0.42 -5.03 -10.18
CA MET A 135 -1.14 -6.27 -9.94
C MET A 135 -2.45 -5.97 -9.24
N VAL A 136 -3.53 -6.59 -9.70
CA VAL A 136 -4.86 -6.51 -9.11
C VAL A 136 -5.30 -7.89 -8.62
N LYS A 137 -6.37 -7.97 -7.83
CA LYS A 137 -6.92 -9.26 -7.39
C LYS A 137 -7.25 -10.17 -8.59
N PRO A 138 -7.01 -11.48 -8.48
CA PRO A 138 -6.51 -12.24 -7.32
C PRO A 138 -4.99 -12.22 -7.16
N ARG A 139 -4.24 -11.61 -8.06
CA ARG A 139 -2.76 -11.60 -8.01
C ARG A 139 -2.20 -10.64 -6.94
N ALA A 140 -2.95 -9.61 -6.56
CA ALA A 140 -2.57 -8.58 -5.59
C ALA A 140 -2.83 -8.99 -4.13
N PHE A 141 -2.46 -10.19 -3.74
CA PHE A 141 -2.68 -10.67 -2.37
C PHE A 141 -1.78 -10.00 -1.32
N ALA A 142 -0.59 -9.54 -1.71
CA ALA A 142 0.40 -9.03 -0.77
C ALA A 142 0.04 -7.66 -0.19
N ALA A 143 -0.67 -6.81 -0.94
CA ALA A 143 -1.03 -5.48 -0.49
C ALA A 143 -1.93 -5.50 0.76
N SER A 144 -3.08 -6.15 0.68
CA SER A 144 -4.01 -6.24 1.81
C SER A 144 -3.46 -7.09 2.96
N TYR A 145 -2.83 -8.22 2.65
CA TYR A 145 -2.25 -9.10 3.67
C TYR A 145 -1.14 -8.39 4.47
N ALA A 146 -0.21 -7.72 3.80
CA ALA A 146 0.86 -6.99 4.45
C ALA A 146 0.31 -5.81 5.28
N ALA A 147 -0.66 -5.07 4.74
CA ALA A 147 -1.30 -3.96 5.44
C ALA A 147 -2.06 -4.43 6.68
N ASP A 148 -2.83 -5.52 6.57
CA ASP A 148 -3.57 -6.11 7.70
C ASP A 148 -2.62 -6.59 8.80
N ARG A 149 -1.56 -7.28 8.43
CA ARG A 149 -0.57 -7.76 9.39
C ARG A 149 0.13 -6.58 10.09
N PHE A 150 0.44 -5.52 9.38
CA PHE A 150 1.07 -4.34 9.95
C PHE A 150 0.12 -3.61 10.91
N ARG A 151 -1.14 -3.45 10.57
CA ARG A 151 -2.17 -2.88 11.44
C ARG A 151 -2.33 -3.69 12.72
N SER A 152 -2.41 -5.00 12.62
CA SER A 152 -2.53 -5.92 13.77
C SER A 152 -1.35 -5.81 14.72
N LEU A 153 -0.11 -5.71 14.20
CA LEU A 153 1.09 -5.52 15.01
C LEU A 153 1.12 -4.13 15.66
N GLY A 154 0.67 -3.09 14.96
CA GLY A 154 0.56 -1.72 15.48
C GLY A 154 -0.42 -1.65 16.65
N THR A 155 -1.61 -2.21 16.48
CA THR A 155 -2.64 -2.28 17.51
C THR A 155 -2.16 -3.04 18.75
N ALA A 156 -1.47 -4.16 18.57
CA ALA A 156 -0.91 -4.94 19.67
C ALA A 156 0.14 -4.15 20.47
N ARG A 157 0.97 -3.35 19.80
CA ARG A 157 1.95 -2.48 20.46
C ARG A 157 1.30 -1.33 21.22
N GLU A 158 0.26 -0.73 20.68
CA GLU A 158 -0.51 0.33 21.35
C GLU A 158 -1.19 -0.22 22.62
N HIS A 159 -1.76 -1.40 22.57
CA HIS A 159 -2.34 -2.06 23.74
C HIS A 159 -1.30 -2.45 24.80
N ALA A 160 -0.09 -2.83 24.38
CA ALA A 160 1.00 -3.15 25.30
C ALA A 160 1.57 -1.92 25.99
N GLN A 161 1.40 -0.72 25.44
CA GLN A 161 1.85 0.54 26.05
C GLN A 161 0.83 1.12 27.04
N VAL A 162 -0.40 0.65 27.04
CA VAL A 162 -1.48 1.12 27.95
C VAL A 162 -1.53 0.31 29.25
N VAL A 163 -0.73 -0.71 29.38
CA VAL A 163 -0.57 -1.54 30.58
C VAL A 163 0.71 -1.13 31.31
#